data_df042e8afaa65873d48f24da8f3bb846
#
_entry.id   df042e8afaa65873d48f24da8f3bb846
#
_cell.length_a   1.000
_cell.length_b   1.000
_cell.length_c   1.000
_cell.angle_alpha   90.00
_cell.angle_beta   90.00
_cell.angle_gamma   90.00
#
_symmetry.space_group_name_H-M   'P 1'
#
loop_
_entity.id
_entity.type
_entity.pdbx_description
1 polymer ?
#
loop_
_entity_poly.entity_id
_entity_poly.type
_entity_poly.pdbx_seq_one_letter_code
_entity_poly.pdbx_strand_id
1 'polypeptide(L)'
;VSYSKPIGSSYLNAGSYFTQDLINDTASLSLPSASFFFANRPVSELFNVSSESWLSNFNYRYNIYLEHTGSLREKNYSLGDFFWDNTIDPEDTTGVTMLNEHHFGIKQNAGISHSSNLFGWLTLGQNFDYTEAWMDRKRNNDKFARGNAWSASANARFNLYGLRNFNNFPINSVRHIITPNIGYSYQPDTRKNSDLYSFGSIGISNSREASNLIFNLDNTWQMKYGKKGRETKLNDLLYWRMGISANLKKQDKPFSNIAHTLYFKPGSVNLGTLSLNAGKYKMGSLKLGYSSQFSATQDPYKIKWNELNLRNQYFSQGFVLSGSAPYNRYFSAPKNRSFEAFGSSDTLRTVQDYIQDTVGA
;
A
#
# COMPACT_ATOMS: atom_id res chain seq x y z
N VAL A 1 -25.71 1.86 0.16
CA VAL A 1 -25.82 3.33 0.06
C VAL A 1 -24.72 3.94 0.90
N SER A 2 -24.03 4.96 0.39
CA SER A 2 -22.96 5.65 1.11
C SER A 2 -23.13 7.17 0.98
N TYR A 3 -22.81 7.87 2.05
CA TYR A 3 -22.81 9.32 2.13
C TYR A 3 -21.47 9.78 2.69
N SER A 4 -20.85 10.78 2.06
CA SER A 4 -19.60 11.38 2.52
C SER A 4 -19.75 12.89 2.56
N LYS A 5 -19.40 13.49 3.69
CA LYS A 5 -19.47 14.95 3.90
C LYS A 5 -18.16 15.49 4.45
N PRO A 6 -17.53 16.46 3.78
CA PRO A 6 -16.41 17.20 4.37
C PRO A 6 -16.91 18.10 5.49
N ILE A 7 -16.19 18.16 6.60
CA ILE A 7 -16.42 19.04 7.74
C ILE A 7 -15.10 19.76 8.02
N GLY A 8 -14.94 20.94 7.43
CA GLY A 8 -13.65 21.62 7.39
C GLY A 8 -12.63 20.78 6.62
N SER A 9 -11.52 20.43 7.25
CA SER A 9 -10.50 19.52 6.72
C SER A 9 -10.72 18.04 7.08
N SER A 10 -11.80 17.74 7.81
CA SER A 10 -12.16 16.38 8.25
C SER A 10 -13.28 15.80 7.39
N TYR A 11 -13.51 14.49 7.47
CA TYR A 11 -14.52 13.81 6.68
C TYR A 11 -15.39 12.93 7.56
N LEU A 12 -16.70 13.07 7.39
CA LEU A 12 -17.69 12.13 7.92
C LEU A 12 -18.15 11.23 6.78
N ASN A 13 -18.04 9.94 6.98
CA ASN A 13 -18.63 8.95 6.09
C ASN A 13 -19.68 8.17 6.87
N ALA A 14 -20.82 7.94 6.25
CA ALA A 14 -21.89 7.10 6.77
C ALA A 14 -22.41 6.23 5.64
N GLY A 15 -22.75 4.99 5.93
CA GLY A 15 -23.22 4.07 4.93
C GLY A 15 -24.08 2.96 5.49
N SER A 16 -24.73 2.26 4.58
CA SER A 16 -25.41 1.01 4.84
C SER A 16 -25.11 0.04 3.70
N TYR A 17 -24.91 -1.20 4.04
CA TYR A 17 -24.65 -2.26 3.10
C TYR A 17 -25.54 -3.45 3.44
N PHE A 18 -26.25 -3.97 2.42
CA PHE A 18 -27.10 -5.14 2.54
C PHE A 18 -26.73 -6.14 1.46
N THR A 19 -26.57 -7.40 1.86
CA THR A 19 -26.40 -8.54 0.96
C THR A 19 -27.35 -9.64 1.32
N GLN A 20 -27.84 -10.35 0.30
CA GLN A 20 -28.64 -11.54 0.45
C GLN A 20 -28.13 -12.62 -0.49
N ASP A 21 -27.92 -13.81 0.04
CA ASP A 21 -27.63 -15.02 -0.70
C ASP A 21 -28.89 -15.90 -0.71
N LEU A 22 -29.54 -15.98 -1.89
CA LEU A 22 -30.77 -16.74 -2.07
C LEU A 22 -30.54 -18.24 -2.17
N ILE A 23 -29.31 -18.70 -2.35
CA ILE A 23 -28.97 -20.11 -2.43
C ILE A 23 -28.82 -20.71 -1.03
N ASN A 24 -28.15 -19.95 -0.16
CA ASN A 24 -27.84 -20.37 1.20
C ASN A 24 -28.82 -19.79 2.24
N ASP A 25 -29.85 -19.09 1.80
CA ASP A 25 -30.84 -18.42 2.66
C ASP A 25 -30.19 -17.53 3.75
N THR A 26 -29.13 -16.82 3.36
CA THR A 26 -28.42 -15.92 4.30
C THR A 26 -28.59 -14.48 3.89
N ALA A 27 -28.72 -13.59 4.87
CA ALA A 27 -28.75 -12.15 4.67
C ALA A 27 -27.81 -11.44 5.66
N SER A 28 -27.18 -10.37 5.25
CA SER A 28 -26.36 -9.54 6.11
C SER A 28 -26.64 -8.07 5.90
N LEU A 29 -26.66 -7.31 6.99
CA LEU A 29 -26.89 -5.86 7.02
C LEU A 29 -25.80 -5.21 7.86
N SER A 30 -25.15 -4.19 7.28
CA SER A 30 -24.30 -3.24 8.02
C SER A 30 -25.01 -1.91 8.09
N LEU A 31 -25.51 -1.55 9.28
CA LEU A 31 -26.23 -0.29 9.55
C LEU A 31 -26.36 -0.01 11.07
N PRO A 32 -25.84 1.11 11.60
CA PRO A 32 -25.03 2.10 10.89
C PRO A 32 -23.60 1.61 10.63
N SER A 33 -23.01 2.04 9.51
CA SER A 33 -21.59 2.03 9.28
C SER A 33 -21.15 3.48 9.13
N ALA A 34 -20.42 4.01 10.11
CA ALA A 34 -20.02 5.41 10.11
C ALA A 34 -18.54 5.54 10.51
N SER A 35 -17.87 6.51 9.91
CA SER A 35 -16.50 6.85 10.26
C SER A 35 -16.29 8.36 10.22
N PHE A 36 -15.51 8.85 11.15
CA PHE A 36 -15.06 10.22 11.17
C PHE A 36 -13.54 10.28 11.18
N PHE A 37 -12.98 10.94 10.18
CA PHE A 37 -11.55 11.12 9.97
C PHE A 37 -11.17 12.56 10.27
N PHE A 38 -10.40 12.77 11.33
CA PHE A 38 -9.77 14.05 11.56
C PHE A 38 -8.56 14.19 10.64
N ALA A 39 -8.42 15.34 10.00
CA ALA A 39 -7.25 15.62 9.20
C ALA A 39 -5.96 15.50 10.04
N ASN A 40 -4.90 15.00 9.41
CA ASN A 40 -3.58 15.03 10.02
C ASN A 40 -3.12 16.47 10.18
N ARG A 41 -2.87 16.92 11.41
CA ARG A 41 -2.55 18.31 11.75
C ARG A 41 -1.35 18.39 12.69
N PRO A 42 -0.62 19.52 12.66
CA PRO A 42 0.41 19.78 13.63
C PRO A 42 -0.14 19.83 15.07
N VAL A 43 0.60 19.26 16.00
CA VAL A 43 0.26 19.31 17.42
C VAL A 43 0.24 20.74 17.96
N SER A 44 1.01 21.65 17.36
CA SER A 44 0.99 23.10 17.70
C SER A 44 -0.39 23.72 17.56
N GLU A 45 -1.24 23.24 16.64
CA GLU A 45 -2.62 23.73 16.50
C GLU A 45 -3.51 23.37 17.69
N LEU A 46 -3.28 22.22 18.34
CA LEU A 46 -4.04 21.81 19.53
C LEU A 46 -3.81 22.75 20.72
N PHE A 47 -2.60 23.29 20.84
CA PHE A 47 -2.20 24.16 21.93
C PHE A 47 -2.19 25.65 21.54
N ASN A 48 -2.64 25.97 20.31
CA ASN A 48 -2.64 27.33 19.75
C ASN A 48 -1.26 28.03 19.88
N VAL A 49 -0.19 27.26 19.63
CA VAL A 49 1.21 27.71 19.66
C VAL A 49 1.67 28.04 18.25
N SER A 50 2.63 28.95 18.13
CA SER A 50 3.13 29.40 16.83
C SER A 50 3.66 28.20 15.98
N SER A 51 3.52 28.31 14.66
CA SER A 51 4.01 27.31 13.70
C SER A 51 5.54 27.13 13.71
N GLU A 52 6.29 28.06 14.30
CA GLU A 52 7.73 27.97 14.48
C GLU A 52 8.16 27.13 15.70
N SER A 53 7.19 26.74 16.53
CA SER A 53 7.45 25.85 17.66
C SER A 53 7.92 24.46 17.21
N TRP A 54 8.77 23.82 18.00
CA TRP A 54 9.18 22.43 17.80
C TRP A 54 7.99 21.45 17.76
N LEU A 55 6.84 21.82 18.37
CA LEU A 55 5.59 21.07 18.34
C LEU A 55 4.97 20.98 16.93
N SER A 56 5.31 21.88 16.03
CA SER A 56 4.82 21.86 14.66
C SER A 56 5.40 20.71 13.83
N ASN A 57 6.52 20.12 14.26
CA ASN A 57 7.10 18.92 13.64
C ASN A 57 6.39 17.63 14.03
N PHE A 58 5.50 17.70 15.02
CA PHE A 58 4.64 16.60 15.43
C PHE A 58 3.26 16.77 14.79
N ASN A 59 2.79 15.70 14.17
CA ASN A 59 1.46 15.66 13.61
C ASN A 59 0.64 14.61 14.35
N TYR A 60 -0.61 14.92 14.62
CA TYR A 60 -1.56 13.98 15.19
C TYR A 60 -2.62 13.59 14.18
N ARG A 61 -3.13 12.39 14.32
CA ARG A 61 -4.29 11.87 13.58
C ARG A 61 -5.23 11.18 14.56
N TYR A 62 -6.51 11.27 14.28
CA TYR A 62 -7.52 10.58 15.06
C TYR A 62 -8.68 10.18 14.17
N ASN A 63 -9.10 8.92 14.27
CA ASN A 63 -10.19 8.38 13.48
C ASN A 63 -11.11 7.58 14.41
N ILE A 64 -12.43 7.74 14.21
CA ILE A 64 -13.46 6.98 14.91
C ILE A 64 -14.23 6.19 13.86
N TYR A 65 -14.50 4.93 14.16
CA TYR A 65 -15.36 4.05 13.41
C TYR A 65 -16.47 3.56 14.32
N LEU A 66 -17.67 3.55 13.83
CA LEU A 66 -18.86 3.03 14.47
C LEU A 66 -19.54 2.10 13.48
N GLU A 67 -19.78 0.86 13.89
CA GLU A 67 -20.38 -0.12 13.01
C GLU A 67 -21.27 -1.09 13.79
N HIS A 68 -22.39 -1.37 13.17
CA HIS A 68 -23.27 -2.46 13.55
C HIS A 68 -23.41 -3.38 12.34
N THR A 69 -23.26 -4.67 12.56
CA THR A 69 -23.48 -5.72 11.55
C THR A 69 -24.45 -6.72 12.10
N GLY A 70 -25.43 -7.11 11.28
CA GLY A 70 -26.34 -8.20 11.55
C GLY A 70 -26.27 -9.23 10.43
N SER A 71 -26.28 -10.52 10.76
CA SER A 71 -26.34 -11.65 9.82
C SER A 71 -27.46 -12.59 10.22
N LEU A 72 -28.19 -13.09 9.22
CA LEU A 72 -29.33 -14.00 9.40
C LEU A 72 -29.17 -15.23 8.52
N ARG A 73 -29.63 -16.36 9.02
CA ARG A 73 -29.70 -17.63 8.28
C ARG A 73 -31.13 -18.15 8.26
N GLU A 74 -32.06 -17.32 7.80
CA GLU A 74 -33.48 -17.63 7.73
C GLU A 74 -34.10 -17.06 6.44
N LYS A 75 -35.12 -17.75 5.92
CA LYS A 75 -35.85 -17.28 4.71
C LYS A 75 -36.75 -16.09 4.97
N ASN A 76 -37.37 -16.08 6.14
CA ASN A 76 -38.35 -15.03 6.51
C ASN A 76 -37.78 -14.23 7.66
N TYR A 77 -37.41 -12.99 7.40
CA TYR A 77 -36.86 -12.07 8.39
C TYR A 77 -37.48 -10.68 8.29
N SER A 78 -37.48 -9.98 9.39
CA SER A 78 -37.80 -8.55 9.47
C SER A 78 -36.51 -7.74 9.63
N LEU A 79 -36.57 -6.43 9.37
CA LEU A 79 -35.42 -5.57 9.62
C LEU A 79 -35.00 -5.55 11.09
N GLY A 80 -35.92 -5.82 12.03
CA GLY A 80 -35.61 -5.88 13.45
C GLY A 80 -34.67 -7.03 13.82
N ASP A 81 -34.75 -8.14 13.11
CA ASP A 81 -33.97 -9.36 13.39
C ASP A 81 -32.46 -9.15 13.21
N PHE A 82 -32.07 -8.15 12.44
CA PHE A 82 -30.67 -7.75 12.30
C PHE A 82 -30.11 -7.02 13.54
N PHE A 83 -30.95 -6.54 14.44
CA PHE A 83 -30.52 -5.64 15.52
C PHE A 83 -30.67 -6.24 16.93
N TRP A 84 -31.62 -7.16 17.13
CA TRP A 84 -32.05 -7.48 18.50
C TRP A 84 -31.96 -8.95 18.90
N ASP A 85 -32.07 -9.87 17.95
CA ASP A 85 -32.20 -11.28 18.26
C ASP A 85 -30.92 -12.04 17.96
N ASN A 86 -30.45 -12.82 18.98
CA ASN A 86 -29.37 -13.81 18.82
C ASN A 86 -29.96 -15.18 19.20
N THR A 87 -30.57 -15.83 18.22
CA THR A 87 -31.19 -17.11 18.38
C THR A 87 -30.20 -18.22 17.99
N ILE A 88 -30.02 -19.19 18.88
CA ILE A 88 -29.25 -20.40 18.59
C ILE A 88 -30.07 -21.28 17.65
N ASP A 89 -29.40 -21.83 16.61
CA ASP A 89 -30.03 -22.78 15.71
C ASP A 89 -30.56 -23.98 16.49
N PRO A 90 -31.88 -24.25 16.51
CA PRO A 90 -32.45 -25.38 17.25
C PRO A 90 -32.00 -26.74 16.71
N GLU A 91 -31.50 -26.81 15.48
CA GLU A 91 -30.96 -28.04 14.88
C GLU A 91 -29.49 -28.28 15.27
N ASP A 92 -28.80 -27.25 15.78
CA ASP A 92 -27.42 -27.38 16.24
C ASP A 92 -27.34 -27.89 17.67
N THR A 93 -27.09 -29.19 17.80
CA THR A 93 -26.89 -29.86 19.11
C THR A 93 -25.63 -29.38 19.85
N THR A 94 -24.73 -28.67 19.19
CA THR A 94 -23.50 -28.12 19.80
C THR A 94 -23.74 -26.76 20.43
N GLY A 95 -24.84 -26.08 20.10
CA GLY A 95 -25.19 -24.76 20.61
C GLY A 95 -24.28 -23.63 20.15
N VAL A 96 -23.57 -23.83 19.05
CA VAL A 96 -22.56 -22.88 18.52
C VAL A 96 -23.09 -22.09 17.32
N THR A 97 -23.99 -22.71 16.52
CA THR A 97 -24.53 -22.07 15.32
C THR A 97 -25.66 -21.12 15.68
N MET A 98 -25.54 -19.85 15.30
CA MET A 98 -26.57 -18.84 15.51
C MET A 98 -27.39 -18.67 14.22
N LEU A 99 -28.73 -18.59 14.36
CA LEU A 99 -29.62 -18.25 13.25
C LEU A 99 -29.51 -16.78 12.90
N ASN A 100 -29.41 -15.92 13.90
CA ASN A 100 -29.12 -14.52 13.75
C ASN A 100 -28.01 -14.10 14.71
N GLU A 101 -27.08 -13.32 14.18
CA GLU A 101 -25.94 -12.81 14.92
C GLU A 101 -25.78 -11.33 14.62
N HIS A 102 -25.73 -10.51 15.65
CA HIS A 102 -25.46 -9.10 15.50
C HIS A 102 -24.28 -8.67 16.36
N HIS A 103 -23.53 -7.71 15.88
CA HIS A 103 -22.41 -7.09 16.58
C HIS A 103 -22.46 -5.58 16.42
N PHE A 104 -22.20 -4.92 17.53
CA PHE A 104 -22.03 -3.46 17.55
C PHE A 104 -20.66 -3.11 18.13
N GLY A 105 -20.00 -2.14 17.52
CA GLY A 105 -18.71 -1.70 18.02
C GLY A 105 -18.32 -0.29 17.63
N ILE A 106 -17.40 0.24 18.42
CA ILE A 106 -16.72 1.50 18.17
C ILE A 106 -15.23 1.25 18.21
N LYS A 107 -14.51 1.71 17.19
CA LYS A 107 -13.06 1.67 17.15
C LYS A 107 -12.49 3.07 17.02
N GLN A 108 -11.45 3.33 17.78
CA GLN A 108 -10.72 4.58 17.78
C GLN A 108 -9.25 4.30 17.43
N ASN A 109 -8.73 5.08 16.50
CA ASN A 109 -7.31 5.07 16.17
C ASN A 109 -6.73 6.45 16.44
N ALA A 110 -5.74 6.53 17.29
CA ALA A 110 -4.97 7.72 17.55
C ALA A 110 -3.53 7.51 17.12
N GLY A 111 -2.90 8.50 16.51
CA GLY A 111 -1.50 8.41 16.12
C GLY A 111 -0.81 9.75 16.25
N ILE A 112 0.47 9.69 16.60
CA ILE A 112 1.37 10.83 16.60
C ILE A 112 2.56 10.46 15.71
N SER A 113 2.89 11.35 14.78
CA SER A 113 4.05 11.20 13.92
C SER A 113 4.93 12.43 14.02
N HIS A 114 6.24 12.21 14.03
CA HIS A 114 7.26 13.23 13.99
C HIS A 114 8.18 12.99 12.81
N SER A 115 8.53 14.05 12.10
CA SER A 115 9.55 13.99 11.05
C SER A 115 10.45 15.21 11.16
N SER A 116 11.74 14.97 11.23
CA SER A 116 12.74 16.02 11.29
C SER A 116 13.91 15.73 10.37
N ASN A 117 14.53 16.78 9.88
CA ASN A 117 15.77 16.70 9.12
C ASN A 117 16.92 17.23 10.00
N LEU A 118 17.70 16.29 10.53
CA LEU A 118 18.85 16.62 11.34
C LEU A 118 20.08 16.87 10.46
N PHE A 119 20.86 17.89 10.81
CA PHE A 119 22.09 18.26 10.12
C PHE A 119 21.90 18.54 8.60
N GLY A 120 20.66 18.72 8.14
CA GLY A 120 20.35 18.95 6.72
C GLY A 120 20.44 17.71 5.82
N TRP A 121 20.90 16.57 6.32
CA TRP A 121 21.09 15.36 5.51
C TRP A 121 20.45 14.09 6.09
N LEU A 122 20.19 14.03 7.40
CA LEU A 122 19.61 12.87 8.07
C LEU A 122 18.13 13.10 8.37
N THR A 123 17.27 12.37 7.71
CA THR A 123 15.83 12.39 7.98
C THR A 123 15.50 11.35 9.05
N LEU A 124 14.92 11.79 10.15
CA LEU A 124 14.35 10.94 11.19
C LEU A 124 12.84 10.98 11.13
N GLY A 125 12.22 9.81 11.14
CA GLY A 125 10.78 9.63 11.27
C GLY A 125 10.48 8.82 12.53
N GLN A 126 9.44 9.21 13.26
CA GLN A 126 8.96 8.51 14.46
C GLN A 126 7.44 8.47 14.40
N ASN A 127 6.87 7.32 14.76
CA ASN A 127 5.42 7.13 14.79
C ASN A 127 5.03 6.36 16.03
N PHE A 128 3.93 6.76 16.62
CA PHE A 128 3.25 6.04 17.68
C PHE A 128 1.79 5.92 17.29
N ASP A 129 1.27 4.71 17.31
CA ASP A 129 -0.10 4.38 16.96
C ASP A 129 -0.77 3.66 18.12
N TYR A 130 -1.98 4.09 18.46
CA TYR A 130 -2.83 3.49 19.45
C TYR A 130 -4.19 3.19 18.84
N THR A 131 -4.67 1.99 19.06
CA THR A 131 -6.00 1.54 18.64
C THR A 131 -6.75 1.02 19.86
N GLU A 132 -7.99 1.42 20.00
CA GLU A 132 -8.92 0.90 21.00
C GLU A 132 -10.24 0.55 20.34
N ALA A 133 -10.80 -0.58 20.72
CA ALA A 133 -12.11 -1.01 20.26
C ALA A 133 -12.99 -1.40 21.45
N TRP A 134 -14.23 -0.96 21.38
CA TRP A 134 -15.31 -1.34 22.28
C TRP A 134 -16.35 -2.09 21.47
N MET A 135 -16.80 -3.22 22.02
CA MET A 135 -17.74 -4.14 21.35
C MET A 135 -18.84 -4.52 22.32
N ASP A 136 -19.98 -4.87 21.80
CA ASP A 136 -21.15 -5.32 22.57
C ASP A 136 -20.87 -6.56 23.40
N ARG A 137 -20.02 -7.49 22.87
CA ARG A 137 -19.69 -8.75 23.54
C ARG A 137 -18.36 -9.34 23.11
N LYS A 138 -17.87 -10.32 23.85
CA LYS A 138 -16.79 -11.22 23.49
C LYS A 138 -17.32 -12.48 22.83
N ARG A 139 -16.42 -13.28 22.27
CA ARG A 139 -16.75 -14.60 21.68
C ARG A 139 -17.35 -15.60 22.67
N ASN A 140 -17.07 -15.45 23.96
CA ASN A 140 -17.66 -16.23 25.04
C ASN A 140 -18.99 -15.65 25.55
N ASN A 141 -19.59 -14.69 24.82
CA ASN A 141 -20.83 -13.99 25.17
C ASN A 141 -20.78 -13.10 26.43
N ASP A 142 -19.60 -12.84 26.99
CA ASP A 142 -19.49 -11.79 28.02
C ASP A 142 -19.88 -10.43 27.41
N LYS A 143 -20.82 -9.76 28.06
CA LYS A 143 -21.32 -8.45 27.63
C LYS A 143 -20.23 -7.40 27.83
N PHE A 144 -20.12 -6.50 26.87
CA PHE A 144 -19.17 -5.40 26.78
C PHE A 144 -17.70 -5.84 26.79
N ALA A 145 -17.13 -5.79 25.63
CA ALA A 145 -15.73 -6.11 25.39
C ALA A 145 -14.93 -4.85 25.08
N ARG A 146 -13.75 -4.75 25.63
CA ARG A 146 -12.79 -3.69 25.34
C ARG A 146 -11.43 -4.29 25.01
N GLY A 147 -10.86 -3.87 23.89
CA GLY A 147 -9.51 -4.23 23.51
C GLY A 147 -8.66 -3.01 23.18
N ASN A 148 -7.37 -3.14 23.34
CA ASN A 148 -6.41 -2.11 22.91
C ASN A 148 -5.14 -2.73 22.33
N ALA A 149 -4.52 -1.98 21.44
CA ALA A 149 -3.24 -2.29 20.85
C ALA A 149 -2.47 -0.99 20.60
N TRP A 150 -1.16 -1.05 20.67
CA TRP A 150 -0.32 0.07 20.29
C TRP A 150 0.95 -0.42 19.59
N SER A 151 1.55 0.47 18.83
CA SER A 151 2.85 0.24 18.21
C SER A 151 3.65 1.52 18.16
N ALA A 152 4.96 1.39 18.22
CA ALA A 152 5.88 2.49 18.07
C ALA A 152 6.92 2.13 17.01
N SER A 153 7.31 3.10 16.20
CA SER A 153 8.36 2.92 15.20
C SER A 153 9.21 4.16 15.05
N ALA A 154 10.47 3.95 14.72
CA ALA A 154 11.40 5.02 14.36
C ALA A 154 12.21 4.58 13.14
N ASN A 155 12.53 5.51 12.27
CA ASN A 155 13.37 5.26 11.11
C ASN A 155 14.31 6.43 10.85
N ALA A 156 15.49 6.11 10.35
CA ALA A 156 16.50 7.05 9.94
C ALA A 156 16.93 6.76 8.50
N ARG A 157 16.96 7.76 7.66
CA ARG A 157 17.41 7.65 6.27
C ARG A 157 18.23 8.85 5.85
N PHE A 158 19.16 8.62 4.93
CA PHE A 158 19.95 9.66 4.30
C PHE A 158 20.32 9.28 2.87
N ASN A 159 20.79 10.25 2.10
CA ASN A 159 21.19 10.03 0.73
C ASN A 159 22.70 10.23 0.57
N LEU A 160 23.34 9.27 -0.07
CA LEU A 160 24.71 9.35 -0.55
C LEU A 160 24.68 9.54 -2.08
N TYR A 161 25.48 10.44 -2.58
CA TYR A 161 25.50 10.78 -4.01
C TYR A 161 26.86 10.49 -4.62
N GLY A 162 26.88 9.68 -5.67
CA GLY A 162 28.00 9.51 -6.57
C GLY A 162 27.69 10.12 -7.93
N LEU A 163 28.58 10.92 -8.47
CA LEU A 163 28.46 11.47 -9.82
C LEU A 163 29.73 11.17 -10.62
N ARG A 164 29.54 10.58 -11.79
CA ARG A 164 30.62 10.37 -12.75
C ARG A 164 30.27 11.04 -14.06
N ASN A 165 31.13 11.94 -14.51
CA ASN A 165 31.04 12.57 -15.82
C ASN A 165 31.86 11.78 -16.83
N PHE A 166 31.34 11.70 -18.05
CA PHE A 166 31.99 11.07 -19.21
C PHE A 166 32.15 12.10 -20.30
N ASN A 167 33.31 12.07 -20.92
CA ASN A 167 33.59 12.98 -22.07
C ASN A 167 33.21 12.34 -23.41
N ASN A 168 32.73 11.11 -23.38
CA ASN A 168 32.47 10.34 -24.59
C ASN A 168 30.95 10.29 -24.86
N PHE A 169 30.55 10.85 -26.02
CA PHE A 169 29.20 10.68 -26.54
C PHE A 169 28.85 9.18 -26.70
N PRO A 170 27.64 8.72 -26.37
CA PRO A 170 26.43 9.52 -26.07
C PRO A 170 26.15 9.80 -24.57
N ILE A 171 26.88 9.21 -23.63
CA ILE A 171 26.64 9.34 -22.19
C ILE A 171 27.45 10.53 -21.66
N ASN A 172 26.80 11.49 -21.03
CA ASN A 172 27.45 12.67 -20.46
C ASN A 172 27.76 12.47 -18.97
N SER A 173 26.80 11.95 -18.20
CA SER A 173 27.01 11.66 -16.79
C SER A 173 26.09 10.57 -16.28
N VAL A 174 26.57 9.87 -15.26
CA VAL A 174 25.78 8.92 -14.47
C VAL A 174 25.84 9.38 -13.02
N ARG A 175 24.68 9.49 -12.41
CA ARG A 175 24.51 9.77 -10.97
C ARG A 175 23.96 8.54 -10.28
N HIS A 176 24.61 8.11 -9.22
CA HIS A 176 24.18 7.05 -8.35
C HIS A 176 23.74 7.66 -7.02
N ILE A 177 22.55 7.34 -6.59
CA ILE A 177 21.99 7.75 -5.30
C ILE A 177 21.80 6.47 -4.48
N ILE A 178 22.45 6.41 -3.33
CA ILE A 178 22.30 5.34 -2.37
C ILE A 178 21.54 5.91 -1.18
N THR A 179 20.41 5.30 -0.84
CA THR A 179 19.56 5.72 0.27
C THR A 179 19.43 4.58 1.29
N PRO A 180 20.33 4.49 2.27
CA PRO A 180 20.15 3.63 3.43
C PRO A 180 18.97 4.10 4.27
N ASN A 181 18.16 3.16 4.74
CA ASN A 181 17.08 3.39 5.69
C ASN A 181 17.14 2.32 6.78
N ILE A 182 17.33 2.73 8.01
CA ILE A 182 17.33 1.87 9.20
C ILE A 182 16.08 2.20 9.99
N GLY A 183 15.28 1.19 10.28
CA GLY A 183 14.04 1.33 11.04
C GLY A 183 14.01 0.37 12.23
N TYR A 184 13.33 0.80 13.28
CA TYR A 184 12.97 -0.04 14.41
C TYR A 184 11.47 0.07 14.63
N SER A 185 10.81 -1.06 14.87
CA SER A 185 9.40 -1.09 15.24
C SER A 185 9.18 -2.03 16.42
N TYR A 186 8.32 -1.61 17.32
CA TYR A 186 7.91 -2.38 18.48
C TYR A 186 6.39 -2.46 18.58
N GLN A 187 5.91 -3.64 18.86
CA GLN A 187 4.50 -3.92 19.17
C GLN A 187 4.44 -4.88 20.36
N PRO A 188 3.69 -4.55 21.42
CA PRO A 188 3.54 -5.43 22.58
C PRO A 188 2.68 -6.66 22.22
N ASP A 189 2.67 -7.61 23.13
CA ASP A 189 1.77 -8.77 23.04
C ASP A 189 0.31 -8.32 23.19
N THR A 190 -0.47 -8.55 22.15
CA THR A 190 -1.90 -8.21 22.08
C THR A 190 -2.80 -9.45 22.06
N ARG A 191 -2.28 -10.66 22.35
CA ARG A 191 -3.04 -11.91 22.36
C ARG A 191 -4.20 -11.92 23.37
N LYS A 192 -4.19 -11.03 24.35
CA LYS A 192 -5.33 -10.77 25.22
C LYS A 192 -6.59 -10.36 24.45
N ASN A 193 -6.45 -9.92 23.20
CA ASN A 193 -7.56 -9.54 22.32
C ASN A 193 -8.12 -10.73 21.51
N SER A 194 -7.66 -11.97 21.74
CA SER A 194 -8.07 -13.17 20.98
C SER A 194 -9.56 -13.45 21.07
N ASP A 195 -10.17 -13.08 22.20
CA ASP A 195 -11.58 -13.33 22.47
C ASP A 195 -12.51 -12.25 21.90
N LEU A 196 -11.94 -11.25 21.23
CA LEU A 196 -12.69 -10.17 20.61
C LEU A 196 -13.14 -10.55 19.19
N TYR A 197 -14.30 -10.07 18.82
CA TYR A 197 -14.79 -10.18 17.45
C TYR A 197 -14.03 -9.24 16.51
N SER A 198 -14.12 -9.56 15.21
CA SER A 198 -13.71 -8.66 14.14
C SER A 198 -14.81 -8.67 13.09
N PHE A 199 -15.42 -7.52 12.86
CA PHE A 199 -16.51 -7.35 11.91
C PHE A 199 -16.43 -5.95 11.27
N GLY A 200 -16.70 -5.87 9.99
CA GLY A 200 -16.58 -4.63 9.23
C GLY A 200 -15.26 -3.92 9.45
N SER A 201 -15.34 -2.66 9.88
CA SER A 201 -14.17 -1.84 10.24
C SER A 201 -13.71 -2.03 11.69
N ILE A 202 -14.49 -2.75 12.50
CA ILE A 202 -14.20 -3.00 13.91
C ILE A 202 -13.36 -4.27 14.04
N GLY A 203 -12.13 -4.08 14.47
CA GLY A 203 -11.19 -5.15 14.74
C GLY A 203 -9.95 -4.59 15.42
N ILE A 204 -9.30 -5.42 16.19
CA ILE A 204 -8.11 -5.05 16.94
C ILE A 204 -7.01 -6.09 16.77
N SER A 205 -5.78 -5.64 16.80
CA SER A 205 -4.64 -6.55 16.66
C SER A 205 -4.64 -7.63 17.75
N ASN A 206 -4.40 -8.87 17.31
CA ASN A 206 -4.21 -10.04 18.12
C ASN A 206 -2.93 -10.75 17.68
N SER A 207 -1.80 -10.28 18.16
CA SER A 207 -0.49 -10.78 17.76
C SER A 207 0.45 -10.92 18.95
N ARG A 208 1.50 -11.73 18.77
CA ARG A 208 2.59 -11.81 19.73
C ARG A 208 3.39 -10.52 19.72
N GLU A 209 4.10 -10.29 20.83
CA GLU A 209 5.10 -9.22 20.91
C GLU A 209 6.07 -9.32 19.74
N ALA A 210 6.30 -8.19 19.07
CA ALA A 210 7.26 -8.07 17.99
C ALA A 210 8.17 -6.87 18.21
N SER A 211 9.46 -7.10 18.00
CA SER A 211 10.50 -6.07 18.05
C SER A 211 11.36 -6.26 16.81
N ASN A 212 11.18 -5.40 15.81
CA ASN A 212 11.80 -5.60 14.50
C ASN A 212 12.79 -4.48 14.21
N LEU A 213 13.99 -4.88 13.83
CA LEU A 213 14.97 -4.02 13.18
C LEU A 213 14.86 -4.21 11.67
N ILE A 214 14.73 -3.12 10.92
CA ILE A 214 14.52 -3.11 9.48
C ILE A 214 15.69 -2.37 8.84
N PHE A 215 16.28 -2.95 7.83
CA PHE A 215 17.29 -2.31 7.00
C PHE A 215 16.88 -2.39 5.54
N ASN A 216 16.77 -1.22 4.91
CA ASN A 216 16.54 -1.11 3.46
C ASN A 216 17.67 -0.31 2.83
N LEU A 217 18.07 -0.71 1.65
CA LEU A 217 19.06 -0.03 0.84
C LEU A 217 18.46 0.21 -0.55
N ASP A 218 18.13 1.45 -0.84
CA ASP A 218 17.66 1.87 -2.15
C ASP A 218 18.82 2.43 -2.96
N ASN A 219 19.00 1.90 -4.17
CA ASN A 219 19.99 2.37 -5.13
C ASN A 219 19.27 2.86 -6.36
N THR A 220 19.50 4.09 -6.75
CA THR A 220 18.92 4.71 -7.95
C THR A 220 20.02 5.23 -8.85
N TRP A 221 20.02 4.78 -10.11
CA TRP A 221 20.92 5.28 -11.13
C TRP A 221 20.16 6.19 -12.10
N GLN A 222 20.70 7.36 -12.26
CA GLN A 222 20.20 8.37 -13.19
C GLN A 222 21.26 8.59 -14.26
N MET A 223 20.85 8.85 -15.49
CA MET A 223 21.75 9.07 -16.60
C MET A 223 21.39 10.33 -17.38
N LYS A 224 22.40 11.04 -17.82
CA LYS A 224 22.29 12.16 -18.73
C LYS A 224 23.03 11.81 -20.02
N TYR A 225 22.32 11.89 -21.14
CA TYR A 225 22.86 11.50 -22.43
C TYR A 225 22.44 12.48 -23.54
N GLY A 226 23.16 12.44 -24.65
CA GLY A 226 22.91 13.31 -25.81
C GLY A 226 24.01 14.33 -26.08
N LYS A 227 23.83 15.14 -27.12
CA LYS A 227 24.78 16.18 -27.46
C LYS A 227 24.73 17.33 -26.45
N LYS A 228 25.87 17.95 -26.16
CA LYS A 228 25.99 19.11 -25.27
C LYS A 228 25.02 20.22 -25.72
N GLY A 229 24.18 20.67 -24.79
CA GLY A 229 23.10 21.65 -25.04
C GLY A 229 21.75 21.06 -25.48
N ARG A 230 21.69 19.75 -25.79
CA ARG A 230 20.45 18.99 -26.08
C ARG A 230 20.45 17.66 -25.36
N GLU A 231 20.70 17.71 -24.06
CA GLU A 231 20.84 16.51 -23.25
C GLU A 231 19.49 16.06 -22.70
N THR A 232 19.28 14.74 -22.68
CA THR A 232 18.12 14.11 -22.08
C THR A 232 18.52 13.49 -20.74
N LYS A 233 17.68 13.69 -19.73
CA LYS A 233 17.85 13.10 -18.40
C LYS A 233 16.92 11.90 -18.24
N LEU A 234 17.46 10.78 -17.82
CA LEU A 234 16.73 9.61 -17.35
C LEU A 234 16.87 9.56 -15.84
N ASN A 235 15.81 9.89 -15.11
CA ASN A 235 15.86 10.00 -13.66
C ASN A 235 15.82 8.64 -12.95
N ASP A 236 15.19 7.63 -13.58
CA ASP A 236 14.97 6.30 -12.99
C ASP A 236 15.44 5.21 -13.95
N LEU A 237 16.68 5.33 -14.47
CA LEU A 237 17.24 4.37 -15.41
C LEU A 237 17.27 2.97 -14.82
N LEU A 238 17.79 2.87 -13.60
CA LEU A 238 17.88 1.62 -12.84
C LEU A 238 17.60 1.94 -11.38
N TYR A 239 16.74 1.15 -10.77
CA TYR A 239 16.44 1.20 -9.35
C TYR A 239 16.56 -0.20 -8.77
N TRP A 240 17.36 -0.34 -7.74
CA TRP A 240 17.53 -1.58 -7.00
C TRP A 240 17.29 -1.36 -5.52
N ARG A 241 16.27 -2.02 -5.00
CA ARG A 241 15.98 -2.08 -3.58
C ARG A 241 16.41 -3.42 -3.00
N MET A 242 17.05 -3.35 -1.87
CA MET A 242 17.36 -4.50 -1.03
C MET A 242 16.81 -4.25 0.37
N GLY A 243 16.14 -5.24 0.97
CA GLY A 243 15.56 -5.11 2.30
C GLY A 243 15.70 -6.40 3.11
N ILE A 244 15.99 -6.23 4.39
CA ILE A 244 16.04 -7.30 5.39
C ILE A 244 15.45 -6.79 6.69
N SER A 245 14.80 -7.67 7.45
CA SER A 245 14.35 -7.37 8.80
C SER A 245 14.81 -8.45 9.78
N ALA A 246 14.97 -8.08 11.03
CA ALA A 246 15.27 -8.99 12.11
C ALA A 246 14.23 -8.84 13.21
N ASN A 247 13.58 -9.94 13.60
CA ASN A 247 12.73 -9.96 14.78
C ASN A 247 13.60 -10.31 16.01
N LEU A 248 13.85 -9.30 16.85
CA LEU A 248 14.74 -9.41 18.00
C LEU A 248 14.16 -10.27 19.14
N LYS A 249 12.87 -10.61 19.09
CA LYS A 249 12.21 -11.53 20.05
C LYS A 249 12.29 -12.99 19.63
N LYS A 250 12.73 -13.25 18.41
CA LYS A 250 12.87 -14.61 17.89
C LYS A 250 14.27 -15.13 18.16
N GLN A 251 14.39 -16.20 18.95
CA GLN A 251 15.67 -16.78 19.34
C GLN A 251 16.39 -17.53 18.20
N ASP A 252 15.62 -18.25 17.38
CA ASP A 252 16.16 -18.97 16.21
C ASP A 252 15.80 -18.23 14.93
N LYS A 253 16.78 -18.01 14.07
CA LYS A 253 16.66 -17.36 12.77
C LYS A 253 15.87 -16.04 12.81
N PRO A 254 16.37 -15.03 13.50
CA PRO A 254 15.70 -13.75 13.65
C PRO A 254 15.54 -12.97 12.34
N PHE A 255 16.42 -13.21 11.36
CA PHE A 255 16.39 -12.48 10.09
C PHE A 255 15.34 -13.03 9.12
N SER A 256 14.64 -12.11 8.46
CA SER A 256 13.80 -12.43 7.30
C SER A 256 14.66 -12.78 6.09
N ASN A 257 14.03 -13.32 5.04
CA ASN A 257 14.69 -13.35 3.75
C ASN A 257 15.07 -11.95 3.28
N ILE A 258 16.21 -11.83 2.60
CA ILE A 258 16.62 -10.60 1.95
C ILE A 258 15.76 -10.45 0.69
N ALA A 259 14.96 -9.40 0.61
CA ALA A 259 14.15 -9.09 -0.55
C ALA A 259 14.96 -8.22 -1.52
N HIS A 260 14.94 -8.58 -2.80
CA HIS A 260 15.53 -7.81 -3.88
C HIS A 260 14.46 -7.41 -4.88
N THR A 261 14.46 -6.14 -5.28
CA THR A 261 13.61 -5.65 -6.36
C THR A 261 14.44 -4.75 -7.26
N LEU A 262 14.51 -5.09 -8.51
CA LEU A 262 15.25 -4.35 -9.53
C LEU A 262 14.27 -3.87 -10.60
N TYR A 263 14.29 -2.58 -10.88
CA TYR A 263 13.55 -1.96 -11.98
C TYR A 263 14.53 -1.36 -12.97
N PHE A 264 14.32 -1.64 -14.23
CA PHE A 264 15.07 -1.03 -15.33
C PHE A 264 14.11 -0.31 -16.26
N LYS A 265 14.29 1.02 -16.42
CA LYS A 265 13.45 1.89 -17.23
C LYS A 265 14.34 2.79 -18.09
N PRO A 266 14.82 2.31 -19.25
CA PRO A 266 15.72 3.06 -20.10
C PRO A 266 15.05 4.29 -20.77
N GLY A 267 13.81 4.57 -20.43
CA GLY A 267 13.02 5.67 -21.00
C GLY A 267 12.22 5.25 -22.22
N SER A 268 11.64 6.22 -22.89
CA SER A 268 10.92 6.02 -24.15
C SER A 268 11.74 6.53 -25.33
N VAL A 269 11.77 5.74 -26.38
CA VAL A 269 12.35 6.16 -27.67
C VAL A 269 11.26 6.84 -28.48
N ASN A 270 11.54 8.05 -28.95
CA ASN A 270 10.67 8.73 -29.90
C ASN A 270 10.89 8.10 -31.29
N LEU A 271 9.90 7.36 -31.76
CA LEU A 271 9.94 6.71 -33.08
C LEU A 271 9.69 7.69 -34.23
N GLY A 272 9.54 8.99 -33.92
CA GLY A 272 9.33 10.04 -34.90
C GLY A 272 7.86 10.42 -35.09
N THR A 273 7.64 11.39 -35.94
CA THR A 273 6.32 11.79 -36.46
C THR A 273 6.00 10.92 -37.66
N LEU A 274 5.12 9.96 -37.55
CA LEU A 274 4.51 9.31 -38.71
C LEU A 274 3.54 10.33 -39.35
N SER A 275 3.98 11.04 -40.34
CA SER A 275 3.08 11.78 -41.23
C SER A 275 2.56 10.80 -42.28
N LEU A 276 1.48 10.15 -42.02
CA LEU A 276 0.68 9.53 -43.06
C LEU A 276 0.00 10.66 -43.84
N ASN A 277 0.51 10.97 -45.02
CA ASN A 277 -0.07 11.90 -46.00
C ASN A 277 -1.31 11.28 -46.64
N ALA A 278 -2.24 10.74 -45.87
CA ALA A 278 -3.58 10.38 -46.30
C ALA A 278 -4.49 11.60 -46.05
N GLY A 279 -4.30 12.62 -46.89
CA GLY A 279 -5.24 13.71 -47.12
C GLY A 279 -5.52 14.66 -45.99
N LYS A 280 -5.46 14.58 -44.79
CA LYS A 280 -5.76 15.55 -43.69
C LYS A 280 -5.35 15.10 -42.31
N TYR A 281 -4.69 13.97 -42.13
CA TYR A 281 -4.32 13.43 -40.84
C TYR A 281 -2.83 13.56 -40.60
N LYS A 282 -2.44 14.42 -39.66
CA LYS A 282 -1.08 14.41 -39.09
C LYS A 282 -1.09 13.58 -37.85
N MET A 283 -0.45 12.43 -37.86
CA MET A 283 -0.16 11.68 -36.62
C MET A 283 0.92 12.46 -35.85
N GLY A 284 0.67 12.63 -34.55
CA GLY A 284 1.64 13.20 -33.63
C GLY A 284 2.83 12.27 -33.37
N SER A 285 3.61 12.57 -32.34
CA SER A 285 4.77 11.75 -31.98
C SER A 285 4.39 10.35 -31.52
N LEU A 286 5.05 9.34 -32.06
CA LEU A 286 4.97 7.96 -31.59
C LEU A 286 6.17 7.67 -30.66
N LYS A 287 5.91 7.16 -29.47
CA LYS A 287 6.93 6.82 -28.47
C LYS A 287 6.80 5.35 -28.08
N LEU A 288 7.91 4.66 -28.03
CA LEU A 288 8.01 3.32 -27.50
C LEU A 288 8.74 3.36 -26.15
N GLY A 289 8.05 3.02 -25.07
CA GLY A 289 8.62 2.86 -23.74
C GLY A 289 8.91 1.40 -23.42
N TYR A 290 9.94 1.15 -22.64
CA TYR A 290 10.28 -0.18 -22.13
C TYR A 290 10.49 -0.10 -20.62
N SER A 291 10.00 -1.12 -19.89
CA SER A 291 10.27 -1.31 -18.49
C SER A 291 10.41 -2.80 -18.18
N SER A 292 11.30 -3.14 -17.27
CA SER A 292 11.40 -4.50 -16.73
C SER A 292 11.55 -4.45 -15.22
N GLN A 293 10.97 -5.44 -14.55
CA GLN A 293 11.07 -5.64 -13.12
C GLN A 293 11.54 -7.06 -12.85
N PHE A 294 12.49 -7.17 -11.93
CA PHE A 294 12.92 -8.43 -11.36
C PHE A 294 12.76 -8.37 -9.85
N SER A 295 12.16 -9.39 -9.25
CA SER A 295 12.04 -9.53 -7.80
C SER A 295 12.49 -10.94 -7.39
N ALA A 296 13.23 -11.01 -6.31
CA ALA A 296 13.72 -12.28 -5.77
C ALA A 296 13.90 -12.17 -4.25
N THR A 297 13.92 -13.32 -3.59
CA THR A 297 14.26 -13.43 -2.18
C THR A 297 15.47 -14.33 -1.99
N GLN A 298 16.30 -13.98 -1.02
CA GLN A 298 17.51 -14.71 -0.64
C GLN A 298 17.42 -15.10 0.83
N ASP A 299 17.68 -16.35 1.14
CA ASP A 299 17.74 -16.86 2.51
C ASP A 299 19.07 -16.46 3.16
N PRO A 300 19.09 -15.60 4.20
CA PRO A 300 20.33 -15.12 4.81
C PRO A 300 21.11 -16.21 5.54
N TYR A 301 20.49 -17.35 5.87
CA TYR A 301 21.11 -18.48 6.57
C TYR A 301 21.70 -19.53 5.63
N LYS A 302 21.46 -19.39 4.33
CA LYS A 302 21.94 -20.31 3.28
C LYS A 302 22.85 -19.63 2.28
N ILE A 303 23.42 -18.50 2.64
CA ILE A 303 24.38 -17.79 1.78
C ILE A 303 25.70 -18.58 1.78
N LYS A 304 26.00 -19.16 0.65
CA LYS A 304 27.35 -19.62 0.33
C LYS A 304 28.05 -18.53 -0.48
N TRP A 305 29.30 -18.26 -0.19
CA TRP A 305 30.08 -17.21 -0.86
C TRP A 305 30.14 -17.35 -2.40
N ASN A 306 29.91 -18.56 -2.91
CA ASN A 306 30.01 -18.91 -4.32
C ASN A 306 28.64 -19.09 -5.01
N GLU A 307 27.51 -19.01 -4.29
CA GLU A 307 26.19 -19.31 -4.83
C GLU A 307 25.19 -18.27 -4.38
N LEU A 308 24.56 -17.59 -5.33
CA LEU A 308 23.44 -16.70 -5.08
C LEU A 308 22.14 -17.51 -5.15
N ASN A 309 21.68 -18.06 -4.03
CA ASN A 309 20.43 -18.81 -3.94
C ASN A 309 19.23 -17.84 -3.90
N LEU A 310 18.76 -17.42 -5.05
CA LEU A 310 17.55 -16.62 -5.16
C LEU A 310 16.32 -17.53 -5.21
N ARG A 311 15.29 -17.19 -4.42
CA ARG A 311 13.99 -17.88 -4.38
C ARG A 311 12.88 -16.88 -4.73
N ASN A 312 11.71 -17.41 -5.06
CA ASN A 312 10.54 -16.61 -5.39
C ASN A 312 10.88 -15.51 -6.40
N GLN A 313 11.52 -15.91 -7.49
CA GLN A 313 11.89 -15.00 -8.56
C GLN A 313 10.64 -14.62 -9.34
N TYR A 314 10.48 -13.32 -9.55
CA TYR A 314 9.46 -12.76 -10.40
C TYR A 314 10.13 -11.85 -11.42
N PHE A 315 9.77 -12.04 -12.67
CA PHE A 315 10.23 -11.19 -13.76
C PHE A 315 9.02 -10.70 -14.55
N SER A 316 8.90 -9.41 -14.75
CA SER A 316 7.94 -8.81 -15.66
C SER A 316 8.64 -7.85 -16.61
N GLN A 317 8.11 -7.73 -17.78
CA GLN A 317 8.52 -6.71 -18.74
C GLN A 317 7.28 -6.10 -19.37
N GLY A 318 7.36 -4.80 -19.66
CA GLY A 318 6.27 -4.05 -20.26
C GLY A 318 6.76 -3.17 -21.37
N PHE A 319 5.98 -3.11 -22.42
CA PHE A 319 6.15 -2.16 -23.52
C PHE A 319 4.94 -1.25 -23.52
N VAL A 320 5.19 0.05 -23.58
CA VAL A 320 4.15 1.06 -23.71
C VAL A 320 4.33 1.77 -25.05
N LEU A 321 3.37 1.60 -25.93
CA LEU A 321 3.27 2.38 -27.15
C LEU A 321 2.30 3.52 -26.91
N SER A 322 2.81 4.75 -26.88
CA SER A 322 1.98 5.94 -26.70
C SER A 322 2.11 6.87 -27.89
N GLY A 323 1.02 7.51 -28.24
CA GLY A 323 1.01 8.47 -29.33
C GLY A 323 -0.06 9.53 -29.16
N SER A 324 0.11 10.65 -29.86
CA SER A 324 -0.88 11.70 -29.95
C SER A 324 -1.23 11.94 -31.42
N ALA A 325 -2.52 11.97 -31.75
CA ALA A 325 -3.00 12.32 -33.06
C ALA A 325 -3.84 13.61 -32.98
N PRO A 326 -3.54 14.65 -33.78
CA PRO A 326 -4.37 15.83 -33.84
C PRO A 326 -5.74 15.47 -34.47
N TYR A 327 -6.81 15.88 -33.82
CA TYR A 327 -8.18 15.61 -34.29
C TYR A 327 -8.61 16.59 -35.36
N ASN A 328 -9.28 16.07 -36.40
CA ASN A 328 -9.78 16.88 -37.50
C ASN A 328 -11.08 17.61 -37.12
N ARG A 329 -11.31 18.76 -37.73
CA ARG A 329 -12.40 19.72 -37.47
C ARG A 329 -13.84 19.21 -37.61
N TYR A 330 -14.05 17.98 -38.06
CA TYR A 330 -15.39 17.45 -38.36
C TYR A 330 -16.06 16.69 -37.24
N PHE A 331 -15.39 16.47 -36.09
CA PHE A 331 -15.99 15.86 -34.92
C PHE A 331 -15.86 16.80 -33.75
N SER A 332 -16.95 17.03 -33.04
CA SER A 332 -17.06 17.87 -31.83
C SER A 332 -16.33 17.31 -30.60
N ALA A 333 -15.26 16.57 -30.79
CA ALA A 333 -14.42 15.95 -29.78
C ALA A 333 -13.12 16.74 -29.56
N PRO A 334 -12.42 16.59 -28.41
CA PRO A 334 -11.20 17.35 -28.10
C PRO A 334 -10.14 17.23 -29.19
N LYS A 335 -9.42 18.31 -29.43
CA LYS A 335 -8.46 18.48 -30.52
C LYS A 335 -7.29 17.48 -30.54
N ASN A 336 -7.02 16.82 -29.44
CA ASN A 336 -5.98 15.80 -29.33
C ASN A 336 -6.51 14.58 -28.59
N ARG A 337 -6.29 13.39 -29.12
CA ARG A 337 -6.44 12.14 -28.41
C ARG A 337 -5.07 11.52 -28.16
N SER A 338 -4.80 11.17 -26.92
CA SER A 338 -3.70 10.27 -26.56
C SER A 338 -4.22 8.84 -26.52
N PHE A 339 -3.44 7.91 -27.02
CA PHE A 339 -3.70 6.48 -26.87
C PHE A 339 -2.50 5.81 -26.25
N GLU A 340 -2.76 4.84 -25.40
CA GLU A 340 -1.78 3.97 -24.81
C GLU A 340 -2.20 2.53 -25.06
N ALA A 341 -1.29 1.74 -25.62
CA ALA A 341 -1.48 0.32 -25.75
C ALA A 341 -0.48 -0.37 -24.81
N PHE A 342 -1.01 -1.15 -23.89
CA PHE A 342 -0.24 -1.89 -22.90
C PHE A 342 -0.10 -3.34 -23.35
N GLY A 343 1.15 -3.78 -23.51
CA GLY A 343 1.48 -5.19 -23.50
C GLY A 343 2.15 -5.49 -22.15
N SER A 344 1.43 -6.02 -21.19
CA SER A 344 2.02 -6.54 -19.96
C SER A 344 1.71 -8.03 -19.84
N SER A 345 2.73 -8.84 -19.63
CA SER A 345 2.54 -10.19 -19.12
C SER A 345 2.82 -10.18 -17.63
N ASP A 346 1.79 -9.92 -16.82
CA ASP A 346 1.83 -10.10 -15.37
C ASP A 346 1.51 -11.55 -15.06
N THR A 347 2.54 -12.36 -14.97
CA THR A 347 2.40 -13.71 -14.43
C THR A 347 3.62 -14.04 -13.58
N LEU A 348 3.34 -14.61 -12.42
CA LEU A 348 4.31 -15.38 -11.63
C LEU A 348 4.73 -16.59 -12.44
N ARG A 349 5.67 -16.40 -13.35
CA ARG A 349 6.23 -17.49 -14.18
C ARG A 349 7.72 -17.55 -13.96
N THR A 350 8.24 -18.75 -13.92
CA THR A 350 9.69 -18.96 -13.99
C THR A 350 10.19 -18.51 -15.36
N VAL A 351 11.42 -18.07 -15.46
CA VAL A 351 12.06 -17.69 -16.74
C VAL A 351 11.92 -18.79 -17.80
N GLN A 352 11.81 -20.04 -17.37
CA GLN A 352 11.63 -21.21 -18.22
C GLN A 352 10.25 -21.27 -18.90
N ASP A 353 9.18 -20.91 -18.17
CA ASP A 353 7.82 -20.86 -18.72
C ASP A 353 7.68 -19.77 -19.78
N TYR A 354 8.40 -18.66 -19.58
CA TYR A 354 8.40 -17.54 -20.52
C TYR A 354 9.10 -17.87 -21.85
N ILE A 355 10.17 -18.67 -21.82
CA ILE A 355 10.88 -19.10 -23.03
C ILE A 355 10.03 -20.09 -23.84
N GLN A 356 9.23 -20.94 -23.20
CA GLN A 356 8.38 -21.88 -23.89
C GLN A 356 7.20 -21.20 -24.62
N ASP A 357 6.61 -20.16 -24.04
CA ASP A 357 5.48 -19.44 -24.67
C ASP A 357 5.91 -18.55 -25.85
N THR A 358 7.18 -18.09 -25.87
CA THR A 358 7.71 -17.25 -26.96
C THR A 358 8.26 -18.05 -28.15
N VAL A 359 8.54 -19.34 -27.98
CA VAL A 359 9.08 -20.22 -29.04
C VAL A 359 7.98 -21.10 -29.66
N GLY A 360 6.79 -21.13 -29.08
CA GLY A 360 5.66 -21.92 -29.53
C GLY A 360 4.53 -21.14 -30.24
N ALA A 361 4.76 -19.86 -30.60
CA ALA A 361 3.80 -19.01 -31.32
C ALA A 361 4.27 -18.74 -32.75
#